data_2e5826434520ece35fba62903a1304c2
#
_entry.id   2e5826434520ece35fba62903a1304c2
#
_cell.length_a   1.000
_cell.length_b   1.000
_cell.length_c   1.000
_cell.angle_alpha   90.00
_cell.angle_beta   90.00
_cell.angle_gamma   90.00
#
_symmetry.space_group_name_H-M   'P 1'
#
loop_
_entity.id
_entity.type
_entity.pdbx_description
1 polymer ?
#
loop_
_entity_poly.entity_id
_entity_poly.type
_entity_poly.pdbx_seq_one_letter_code
_entity_poly.pdbx_strand_id
1 'polypeptide(L)'
;VLVDAPKLADYLDDESRIHFDGLKARLDAAGIPYVINPKLVRGLDYYSKTVFEWVTDQLGAQGTVCAGGRYDGLVEQMGGKPTSGVGFAMGIERLVLLLETLEQIPEEISRQVDVYLCAFGEAAELAALTLTERLRDQLPNLRLQVNAGAGSFKSQFKKADKSGALYAL
;
A
#
# COMPACT_ATOMS: atom_id res chain seq x y z
N VAL A 1 13.35 -22.81 22.90
CA VAL A 1 12.17 -22.41 23.70
C VAL A 1 10.86 -22.68 22.95
N LEU A 2 10.81 -22.59 21.61
CA LEU A 2 9.55 -22.80 20.85
C LEU A 2 9.38 -24.21 20.25
N VAL A 3 10.35 -25.10 20.41
CA VAL A 3 10.29 -26.45 19.80
C VAL A 3 9.23 -27.30 20.48
N ASP A 4 9.13 -27.18 21.80
CA ASP A 4 8.20 -27.97 22.64
C ASP A 4 6.99 -27.16 23.13
N ALA A 5 6.73 -26.00 22.51
CA ALA A 5 5.56 -25.18 22.85
C ALA A 5 4.27 -25.91 22.44
N PRO A 6 3.24 -25.92 23.30
CA PRO A 6 1.94 -26.50 22.94
C PRO A 6 1.37 -25.77 21.70
N LYS A 7 0.78 -26.54 20.79
CA LYS A 7 0.15 -26.01 19.59
C LYS A 7 -1.33 -25.78 19.86
N LEU A 8 -1.86 -24.62 19.53
CA LEU A 8 -3.27 -24.29 19.70
C LEU A 8 -4.19 -25.33 19.02
N ALA A 9 -3.76 -25.87 17.89
CA ALA A 9 -4.51 -26.87 17.14
C ALA A 9 -4.84 -28.13 17.95
N ASP A 10 -4.01 -28.48 18.95
CA ASP A 10 -4.18 -29.67 19.77
C ASP A 10 -5.28 -29.47 20.84
N TYR A 11 -5.72 -28.25 21.07
CA TYR A 11 -6.69 -27.85 22.10
C TYR A 11 -8.00 -27.30 21.53
N LEU A 12 -8.20 -27.40 20.20
CA LEU A 12 -9.44 -26.94 19.57
C LEU A 12 -10.62 -27.85 19.99
N ASP A 13 -11.73 -27.21 20.33
CA ASP A 13 -13.02 -27.90 20.45
C ASP A 13 -13.54 -28.35 19.07
N ASP A 14 -14.58 -29.20 19.08
CA ASP A 14 -15.13 -29.75 17.85
C ASP A 14 -15.70 -28.68 16.92
N GLU A 15 -16.33 -27.63 17.46
CA GLU A 15 -16.88 -26.53 16.67
C GLU A 15 -15.77 -25.77 15.95
N SER A 16 -14.70 -25.43 16.63
CA SER A 16 -13.54 -24.72 16.05
C SER A 16 -12.82 -25.58 15.03
N ARG A 17 -12.73 -26.88 15.25
CA ARG A 17 -12.14 -27.82 14.29
C ARG A 17 -12.97 -27.91 13.01
N ILE A 18 -14.29 -28.10 13.13
CA ILE A 18 -15.21 -28.13 11.97
C ILE A 18 -15.13 -26.81 11.18
N HIS A 19 -15.09 -25.67 11.89
CA HIS A 19 -14.95 -24.36 11.26
C HIS A 19 -13.65 -24.27 10.46
N PHE A 20 -12.51 -24.66 11.05
CA PHE A 20 -11.21 -24.56 10.40
C PHE A 20 -11.07 -25.52 9.21
N ASP A 21 -11.60 -26.74 9.33
CA ASP A 21 -11.63 -27.70 8.22
C ASP A 21 -12.53 -27.22 7.09
N GLY A 22 -13.65 -26.60 7.40
CA GLY A 22 -14.52 -25.97 6.42
C GLY A 22 -13.88 -24.76 5.71
N LEU A 23 -13.03 -24.00 6.39
CA LEU A 23 -12.24 -22.92 5.77
C LEU A 23 -11.22 -23.51 4.79
N LYS A 24 -10.43 -24.50 5.21
CA LYS A 24 -9.44 -25.17 4.36
C LYS A 24 -10.09 -25.72 3.07
N ALA A 25 -11.20 -26.43 3.22
CA ALA A 25 -11.92 -26.98 2.07
C ALA A 25 -12.37 -25.90 1.07
N ARG A 26 -12.73 -24.70 1.54
CA ARG A 26 -13.10 -23.58 0.68
C ARG A 26 -11.89 -22.95 -0.01
N LEU A 27 -10.76 -22.80 0.68
CA LEU A 27 -9.52 -22.32 0.08
C LEU A 27 -9.03 -23.30 -0.99
N ASP A 28 -9.08 -24.60 -0.72
CA ASP A 28 -8.70 -25.64 -1.67
C ASP A 28 -9.61 -25.60 -2.92
N ALA A 29 -10.92 -25.49 -2.72
CA ALA A 29 -11.88 -25.37 -3.82
C ALA A 29 -11.70 -24.09 -4.65
N ALA A 30 -11.23 -23.00 -4.03
CA ALA A 30 -10.92 -21.75 -4.70
C ALA A 30 -9.51 -21.74 -5.34
N GLY A 31 -8.70 -22.77 -5.15
CA GLY A 31 -7.33 -22.84 -5.65
C GLY A 31 -6.38 -21.85 -4.96
N ILE A 32 -6.70 -21.42 -3.74
CA ILE A 32 -5.87 -20.47 -2.97
C ILE A 32 -4.88 -21.26 -2.13
N PRO A 33 -3.57 -21.18 -2.43
CA PRO A 33 -2.55 -21.85 -1.64
C PRO A 33 -2.43 -21.20 -0.25
N TYR A 34 -2.24 -22.02 0.77
CA TYR A 34 -2.03 -21.54 2.14
C TYR A 34 -1.06 -22.43 2.91
N VAL A 35 -0.52 -21.89 3.98
CA VAL A 35 0.33 -22.60 4.93
C VAL A 35 -0.28 -22.48 6.32
N ILE A 36 -0.48 -23.62 6.99
CA ILE A 36 -0.92 -23.61 8.39
C ILE A 36 0.29 -23.30 9.27
N ASN A 37 0.26 -22.14 9.91
CA ASN A 37 1.30 -21.71 10.84
C ASN A 37 0.83 -21.86 12.30
N PRO A 38 1.26 -22.91 13.02
CA PRO A 38 0.86 -23.13 14.41
C PRO A 38 1.43 -22.11 15.40
N LYS A 39 2.33 -21.25 14.94
CA LYS A 39 2.96 -20.18 15.74
C LYS A 39 2.40 -18.81 15.48
N LEU A 40 1.39 -18.70 14.60
CA LEU A 40 0.76 -17.42 14.30
C LEU A 40 -0.07 -16.95 15.49
N VAL A 41 0.33 -15.84 16.08
CA VAL A 41 -0.36 -15.14 17.17
C VAL A 41 -0.58 -13.68 16.76
N ARG A 42 -1.78 -13.19 17.02
CA ARG A 42 -2.14 -11.78 16.80
C ARG A 42 -2.20 -11.05 18.15
N GLY A 43 -1.69 -9.81 18.17
CA GLY A 43 -1.62 -9.00 19.39
C GLY A 43 -2.94 -8.39 19.86
N LEU A 44 -4.08 -8.78 19.28
CA LEU A 44 -5.40 -8.24 19.58
C LEU A 44 -6.30 -9.37 20.07
N ASP A 45 -6.96 -9.18 21.20
CA ASP A 45 -7.73 -10.17 21.93
C ASP A 45 -9.17 -10.36 21.42
N TYR A 46 -9.63 -9.51 20.53
CA TYR A 46 -10.97 -9.62 19.94
C TYR A 46 -11.09 -10.68 18.84
N TYR A 47 -9.98 -11.23 18.35
CA TYR A 47 -10.04 -12.28 17.34
C TYR A 47 -10.63 -13.58 17.90
N SER A 48 -11.44 -14.23 17.07
CA SER A 48 -12.06 -15.51 17.34
C SER A 48 -11.86 -16.48 16.16
N LYS A 49 -11.67 -17.76 16.45
CA LYS A 49 -11.57 -18.87 15.48
C LYS A 49 -10.41 -18.76 14.49
N THR A 50 -10.48 -17.84 13.50
CA THR A 50 -9.50 -17.78 12.41
C THR A 50 -8.77 -16.44 12.40
N VAL A 51 -7.45 -16.53 12.27
CA VAL A 51 -6.57 -15.40 11.94
C VAL A 51 -5.73 -15.75 10.71
N PHE A 52 -5.31 -14.76 9.93
CA PHE A 52 -4.49 -14.96 8.74
C PHE A 52 -3.52 -13.83 8.52
N GLU A 53 -2.47 -14.12 7.76
CA GLU A 53 -1.50 -13.15 7.26
C GLU A 53 -1.16 -13.43 5.80
N TRP A 54 -0.92 -12.37 5.05
CA TRP A 54 -0.24 -12.41 3.75
C TRP A 54 1.20 -12.00 3.98
N VAL A 55 2.11 -12.91 3.68
CA VAL A 55 3.53 -12.74 3.96
C VAL A 55 4.32 -12.85 2.66
N THR A 56 5.31 -11.97 2.51
CA THR A 56 6.31 -12.03 1.44
C THR A 56 7.70 -12.19 2.04
N ASP A 57 8.59 -12.85 1.34
CA ASP A 57 10.02 -12.97 1.65
C ASP A 57 10.86 -11.81 1.05
N GLN A 58 10.25 -10.99 0.20
CA GLN A 58 10.93 -9.89 -0.51
C GLN A 58 11.23 -8.68 0.39
N LEU A 59 10.57 -8.56 1.54
CA LEU A 59 10.71 -7.43 2.47
C LEU A 59 11.46 -7.81 3.77
N GLY A 60 12.23 -8.90 3.76
CA GLY A 60 13.02 -9.36 4.91
C GLY A 60 12.16 -9.57 6.16
N ALA A 61 12.58 -8.99 7.30
CA ALA A 61 11.89 -9.15 8.59
C ALA A 61 10.48 -8.51 8.64
N GLN A 62 10.12 -7.65 7.70
CA GLN A 62 8.83 -6.97 7.61
C GLN A 62 7.89 -7.59 6.56
N GLY A 63 7.97 -8.89 6.36
CA GLY A 63 7.27 -9.60 5.31
C GLY A 63 5.74 -9.61 5.39
N THR A 64 5.13 -9.37 6.55
CA THR A 64 3.66 -9.32 6.64
C THR A 64 3.12 -8.03 6.03
N VAL A 65 2.44 -8.12 4.89
CA VAL A 65 1.85 -6.98 4.15
C VAL A 65 0.37 -6.79 4.43
N CYS A 66 -0.33 -7.86 4.79
CA CYS A 66 -1.75 -7.83 5.14
C CYS A 66 -2.01 -8.85 6.25
N ALA A 67 -2.88 -8.52 7.18
CA ALA A 67 -3.27 -9.43 8.25
C ALA A 67 -4.68 -9.16 8.75
N GLY A 68 -5.35 -10.19 9.19
CA GLY A 68 -6.72 -10.09 9.68
C GLY A 68 -7.22 -11.34 10.36
N GLY A 69 -8.51 -11.39 10.53
CA GLY A 69 -9.18 -12.53 11.15
C GLY A 69 -10.65 -12.29 11.40
N ARG A 70 -11.28 -13.27 12.02
CA ARG A 70 -12.67 -13.25 12.46
C ARG A 70 -12.76 -12.65 13.87
N TYR A 71 -13.80 -11.88 14.14
CA TYR A 71 -14.00 -11.17 15.43
C TYR A 71 -15.50 -11.08 15.79
N ASP A 72 -16.13 -12.21 16.00
CA ASP A 72 -17.59 -12.31 16.22
C ASP A 72 -18.09 -11.59 17.48
N GLY A 73 -17.26 -11.49 18.51
CA GLY A 73 -17.62 -10.84 19.77
C GLY A 73 -17.42 -9.32 19.81
N LEU A 74 -16.74 -8.74 18.81
CA LEU A 74 -16.31 -7.33 18.89
C LEU A 74 -17.49 -6.35 18.90
N VAL A 75 -18.50 -6.56 18.07
CA VAL A 75 -19.66 -5.66 17.97
C VAL A 75 -20.44 -5.65 19.27
N GLU A 76 -20.60 -6.81 19.92
CA GLU A 76 -21.27 -6.93 21.22
C GLU A 76 -20.47 -6.26 22.34
N GLN A 77 -19.14 -6.44 22.36
CA GLN A 77 -18.24 -5.74 23.29
C GLN A 77 -18.33 -4.21 23.17
N MET A 78 -18.62 -3.71 21.98
CA MET A 78 -18.83 -2.26 21.72
C MET A 78 -20.26 -1.80 22.01
N GLY A 79 -21.13 -2.65 22.57
CA GLY A 79 -22.52 -2.32 22.94
C GLY A 79 -23.54 -2.50 21.80
N GLY A 80 -23.12 -3.15 20.69
CA GLY A 80 -24.01 -3.50 19.60
C GLY A 80 -24.71 -4.85 19.80
N LYS A 81 -25.49 -5.28 18.82
CA LYS A 81 -26.08 -6.62 18.82
C LYS A 81 -25.02 -7.65 18.45
N PRO A 82 -25.10 -8.91 18.96
CA PRO A 82 -24.22 -9.99 18.52
C PRO A 82 -24.19 -10.08 16.99
N THR A 83 -23.01 -9.87 16.41
CA THR A 83 -22.84 -9.81 14.97
C THR A 83 -21.47 -10.40 14.60
N SER A 84 -21.47 -11.41 13.74
CA SER A 84 -20.22 -11.97 13.23
C SER A 84 -19.51 -10.96 12.36
N GLY A 85 -18.18 -10.87 12.52
CA GLY A 85 -17.34 -9.99 11.75
C GLY A 85 -16.06 -10.66 11.27
N VAL A 86 -15.61 -10.25 10.09
CA VAL A 86 -14.30 -10.59 9.54
C VAL A 86 -13.72 -9.34 8.87
N GLY A 87 -12.44 -9.15 9.02
CA GLY A 87 -11.77 -8.02 8.40
C GLY A 87 -10.26 -8.17 8.37
N PHE A 88 -9.62 -7.24 7.72
CA PHE A 88 -8.17 -7.19 7.58
C PHE A 88 -7.67 -5.76 7.50
N ALA A 89 -6.39 -5.59 7.74
CA ALA A 89 -5.67 -4.35 7.50
C ALA A 89 -4.45 -4.64 6.63
N MET A 90 -4.10 -3.68 5.76
CA MET A 90 -2.91 -3.73 4.91
C MET A 90 -1.99 -2.55 5.22
N GLY A 91 -0.69 -2.80 5.21
CA GLY A 91 0.31 -1.73 5.24
C GLY A 91 0.51 -1.17 3.83
N ILE A 92 -0.09 -0.02 3.52
CA ILE A 92 0.01 0.60 2.19
C ILE A 92 1.47 0.86 1.83
N GLU A 93 2.26 1.38 2.76
CA GLU A 93 3.69 1.65 2.57
C GLU A 93 4.47 0.36 2.28
N ARG A 94 4.09 -0.77 2.90
CA ARG A 94 4.70 -2.07 2.62
C ARG A 94 4.33 -2.60 1.24
N LEU A 95 3.11 -2.36 0.79
CA LEU A 95 2.68 -2.74 -0.56
C LEU A 95 3.41 -1.90 -1.62
N VAL A 96 3.56 -0.60 -1.39
CA VAL A 96 4.35 0.27 -2.28
C VAL A 96 5.80 -0.20 -2.33
N LEU A 97 6.43 -0.43 -1.17
CA LEU A 97 7.78 -0.95 -1.09
C LEU A 97 7.94 -2.31 -1.79
N LEU A 98 6.94 -3.19 -1.70
CA LEU A 98 6.94 -4.47 -2.40
C LEU A 98 6.88 -4.27 -3.91
N LEU A 99 6.03 -3.36 -4.41
CA LEU A 99 5.94 -3.03 -5.83
C LEU A 99 7.26 -2.43 -6.35
N GLU A 100 7.91 -1.58 -5.58
CA GLU A 100 9.24 -1.05 -5.88
C GLU A 100 10.29 -2.17 -5.96
N THR A 101 10.32 -3.04 -4.94
CA THR A 101 11.27 -4.16 -4.86
C THR A 101 11.11 -5.14 -6.02
N LEU A 102 9.88 -5.34 -6.48
CA LEU A 102 9.54 -6.21 -7.61
C LEU A 102 9.62 -5.49 -8.97
N GLU A 103 10.01 -4.22 -9.00
CA GLU A 103 10.07 -3.40 -10.22
C GLU A 103 8.73 -3.37 -10.99
N GLN A 104 7.61 -3.38 -10.24
CA GLN A 104 6.26 -3.40 -10.80
C GLN A 104 5.59 -2.04 -10.85
N ILE A 105 6.30 -0.96 -10.54
CA ILE A 105 5.78 0.40 -10.66
C ILE A 105 5.86 0.83 -12.12
N PRO A 106 4.73 1.16 -12.76
CA PRO A 106 4.73 1.68 -14.12
C PRO A 106 5.53 2.98 -14.22
N GLU A 107 6.31 3.12 -15.30
CA GLU A 107 7.14 4.33 -15.52
C GLU A 107 6.31 5.62 -15.54
N GLU A 108 5.05 5.56 -16.01
CA GLU A 108 4.14 6.69 -16.06
C GLU A 108 3.80 7.23 -14.66
N ILE A 109 3.79 6.37 -13.64
CA ILE A 109 3.53 6.77 -12.24
C ILE A 109 4.79 7.35 -11.61
N SER A 110 5.97 6.84 -11.95
CA SER A 110 7.24 7.35 -11.42
C SER A 110 7.55 8.75 -11.94
N ARG A 111 7.03 9.10 -13.11
CA ARG A 111 7.18 10.44 -13.70
C ARG A 111 6.18 11.41 -13.08
N GLN A 112 6.68 12.37 -12.32
CA GLN A 112 5.85 13.38 -11.65
C GLN A 112 5.56 14.61 -12.51
N VAL A 113 6.37 14.90 -13.54
CA VAL A 113 6.32 16.09 -14.35
C VAL A 113 6.49 15.72 -15.83
N ASP A 114 5.61 16.22 -16.69
CA ASP A 114 5.76 16.07 -18.14
C ASP A 114 6.51 17.26 -18.74
N VAL A 115 6.20 18.46 -18.24
CA VAL A 115 6.82 19.72 -18.70
C VAL A 115 7.31 20.53 -17.51
N TYR A 116 8.57 20.93 -17.54
CA TYR A 116 9.14 21.88 -16.59
C TYR A 116 9.37 23.22 -17.29
N LEU A 117 8.75 24.29 -16.79
CA LEU A 117 8.85 25.63 -17.37
C LEU A 117 9.88 26.45 -16.62
N CYS A 118 10.92 26.82 -17.34
CA CYS A 118 11.99 27.72 -16.88
C CYS A 118 11.68 29.15 -17.30
N ALA A 119 11.84 30.10 -16.42
CA ALA A 119 11.66 31.51 -16.73
C ALA A 119 12.77 32.34 -16.07
N PHE A 120 13.39 33.24 -16.82
CA PHE A 120 14.46 34.08 -16.32
C PHE A 120 14.16 35.55 -16.61
N GLY A 121 14.06 36.33 -15.54
CA GLY A 121 13.72 37.75 -15.58
C GLY A 121 12.20 38.00 -15.52
N GLU A 122 11.83 39.16 -15.02
CA GLU A 122 10.46 39.54 -14.66
C GLU A 122 9.46 39.35 -15.81
N ALA A 123 9.82 39.79 -17.01
CA ALA A 123 8.94 39.65 -18.17
C ALA A 123 8.70 38.18 -18.55
N ALA A 124 9.73 37.35 -18.48
CA ALA A 124 9.60 35.90 -18.74
C ALA A 124 8.79 35.19 -17.64
N GLU A 125 8.96 35.58 -16.39
CA GLU A 125 8.21 35.03 -15.27
C GLU A 125 6.71 35.32 -15.38
N LEU A 126 6.34 36.53 -15.76
CA LEU A 126 4.94 36.90 -16.02
C LEU A 126 4.36 36.15 -17.22
N ALA A 127 5.12 36.01 -18.30
CA ALA A 127 4.71 35.25 -19.47
C ALA A 127 4.55 33.75 -19.14
N ALA A 128 5.46 33.20 -18.36
CA ALA A 128 5.40 31.82 -17.89
C ALA A 128 4.14 31.55 -17.06
N LEU A 129 3.78 32.47 -16.19
CA LEU A 129 2.54 32.32 -15.39
C LEU A 129 1.31 32.26 -16.29
N THR A 130 1.19 33.20 -17.23
CA THR A 130 0.08 33.24 -18.20
C THR A 130 0.03 31.99 -19.07
N LEU A 131 1.17 31.53 -19.56
CA LEU A 131 1.28 30.35 -20.38
C LEU A 131 0.87 29.08 -19.56
N THR A 132 1.30 29.01 -18.31
CA THR A 132 0.99 27.92 -17.42
C THR A 132 -0.51 27.74 -17.22
N GLU A 133 -1.22 28.81 -16.89
CA GLU A 133 -2.67 28.76 -16.70
C GLU A 133 -3.40 28.36 -17.98
N ARG A 134 -3.00 28.90 -19.11
CA ARG A 134 -3.56 28.52 -20.42
C ARG A 134 -3.33 27.02 -20.73
N LEU A 135 -2.13 26.51 -20.44
CA LEU A 135 -1.84 25.08 -20.65
C LEU A 135 -2.65 24.19 -19.72
N ARG A 136 -2.83 24.57 -18.47
CA ARG A 136 -3.65 23.82 -17.50
C ARG A 136 -5.12 23.78 -17.91
N ASP A 137 -5.66 24.90 -18.41
CA ASP A 137 -7.04 24.97 -18.89
C ASP A 137 -7.27 24.10 -20.14
N GLN A 138 -6.31 24.08 -21.08
CA GLN A 138 -6.45 23.36 -22.33
C GLN A 138 -6.04 21.88 -22.24
N LEU A 139 -5.12 21.56 -21.34
CA LEU A 139 -4.53 20.24 -21.18
C LEU A 139 -4.60 19.78 -19.70
N PRO A 140 -5.78 19.47 -19.19
CA PRO A 140 -5.98 19.20 -17.75
C PRO A 140 -5.18 18.00 -17.21
N ASN A 141 -4.75 17.11 -18.08
CA ASN A 141 -3.94 15.94 -17.72
C ASN A 141 -2.42 16.19 -17.82
N LEU A 142 -2.00 17.37 -18.27
CA LEU A 142 -0.59 17.72 -18.38
C LEU A 142 0.00 18.05 -17.01
N ARG A 143 0.97 17.27 -16.58
CA ARG A 143 1.70 17.50 -15.32
C ARG A 143 2.78 18.56 -15.57
N LEU A 144 2.40 19.81 -15.35
CA LEU A 144 3.23 20.97 -15.60
C LEU A 144 3.76 21.57 -14.30
N GLN A 145 5.06 21.71 -14.21
CA GLN A 145 5.73 22.39 -13.11
C GLN A 145 6.43 23.65 -13.60
N VAL A 146 6.21 24.77 -12.92
CA VAL A 146 6.91 26.02 -13.17
C VAL A 146 8.04 26.17 -12.17
N ASN A 147 9.18 26.69 -12.60
CA ASN A 147 10.26 26.99 -11.68
C ASN A 147 9.81 28.04 -10.65
N ALA A 148 9.91 27.67 -9.39
CA ALA A 148 9.65 28.58 -8.28
C ALA A 148 10.97 29.15 -7.74
N GLY A 149 10.96 30.47 -7.53
CA GLY A 149 12.07 31.22 -6.98
C GLY A 149 13.11 31.64 -8.02
N ALA A 150 13.90 32.66 -7.63
CA ALA A 150 15.00 33.19 -8.43
C ALA A 150 16.11 32.14 -8.63
N GLY A 151 16.83 32.26 -9.70
CA GLY A 151 17.98 31.42 -10.00
C GLY A 151 18.49 31.66 -11.43
N SER A 152 19.76 31.34 -11.66
CA SER A 152 20.29 31.43 -13.02
C SER A 152 19.60 30.38 -13.93
N PHE A 153 19.59 30.65 -15.22
CA PHE A 153 19.07 29.71 -16.22
C PHE A 153 19.64 28.30 -16.06
N LYS A 154 20.95 28.21 -15.86
CA LYS A 154 21.64 26.93 -15.59
C LYS A 154 21.08 26.20 -14.34
N SER A 155 20.75 26.94 -13.30
CA SER A 155 20.16 26.38 -12.08
C SER A 155 18.75 25.84 -12.31
N GLN A 156 17.96 26.55 -13.12
CA GLN A 156 16.60 26.13 -13.46
C GLN A 156 16.59 24.86 -14.32
N PHE A 157 17.48 24.74 -15.32
CA PHE A 157 17.64 23.52 -16.11
C PHE A 157 18.07 22.33 -15.28
N LYS A 158 18.97 22.53 -14.31
CA LYS A 158 19.34 21.46 -13.38
C LYS A 158 18.14 20.97 -12.53
N LYS A 159 17.22 21.85 -12.18
CA LYS A 159 15.98 21.48 -11.50
C LYS A 159 15.04 20.73 -12.44
N ALA A 160 14.93 21.16 -13.70
CA ALA A 160 14.16 20.48 -14.73
C ALA A 160 14.64 19.03 -14.94
N ASP A 161 15.96 18.84 -15.12
CA ASP A 161 16.55 17.51 -15.22
C ASP A 161 16.23 16.65 -14.01
N LYS A 162 16.38 17.21 -12.80
CA LYS A 162 16.09 16.49 -11.55
C LYS A 162 14.61 16.14 -11.39
N SER A 163 13.70 16.91 -11.99
CA SER A 163 12.25 16.65 -11.93
C SER A 163 11.83 15.45 -12.77
N GLY A 164 12.68 14.96 -13.66
CA GLY A 164 12.35 13.90 -14.62
C GLY A 164 11.39 14.35 -15.73
N ALA A 165 11.22 15.68 -15.94
CA ALA A 165 10.34 16.19 -16.98
C ALA A 165 10.80 15.75 -18.37
N LEU A 166 9.83 15.45 -19.26
CA LEU A 166 10.10 15.10 -20.66
C LEU A 166 10.61 16.31 -21.44
N TYR A 167 10.08 17.48 -21.11
CA TYR A 167 10.38 18.72 -21.80
C TYR A 167 10.70 19.81 -20.79
N ALA A 168 11.72 20.60 -21.08
CA ALA A 168 12.01 21.88 -20.43
C ALA A 168 11.74 23.01 -21.42
N LEU A 169 10.86 23.96 -21.05
CA LEU A 169 10.49 25.11 -21.81
C LEU A 169 11.06 26.39 -21.18
#